data_b49f879e4f0cbabd7045ea5f478d0ac0
#
_entry.id   b49f879e4f0cbabd7045ea5f478d0ac0
#
_cell.length_a   1.000
_cell.length_b   1.000
_cell.length_c   1.000
_cell.angle_alpha   90.00
_cell.angle_beta   90.00
_cell.angle_gamma   90.00
#
_symmetry.space_group_name_H-M   'P 1'
#
loop_
_entity.id
_entity.type
_entity.pdbx_description
1 polymer ?
#
loop_
_entity_poly.entity_id
_entity_poly.type
_entity_poly.pdbx_seq_one_letter_code
_entity_poly.pdbx_strand_id
1 'polypeptide(L)'
;FMQWIVDPFMTGLGGMGIAQIYDKKLNKTIAINFAGTAGSKCTEDMWANDNVTRSDVSNLFQFDDYRSEIGYKSIMTPNTLSAFNEIHKRYCSMPWAELIQPSIEHAKKGLTVDSRLGEYFKTGYALRSNINPLQPNTYQRISASSGCKEKYLKSDGSVYDLSLIHI
;
A
#
# COMPACT_ATOMS: atom_id res chain seq x y z
N PHE A 1 -1.30 -6.51 11.23
CA PHE A 1 -1.19 -7.62 10.26
C PHE A 1 -2.51 -7.84 9.52
N MET A 2 -3.64 -8.01 10.20
CA MET A 2 -4.95 -8.26 9.57
C MET A 2 -5.30 -7.20 8.51
N GLN A 3 -5.00 -5.94 8.75
CA GLN A 3 -5.27 -4.85 7.83
C GLN A 3 -4.59 -5.04 6.45
N TRP A 4 -3.41 -5.66 6.41
CA TRP A 4 -2.72 -5.95 5.14
C TRP A 4 -3.47 -6.94 4.24
N ILE A 5 -4.42 -7.69 4.81
CA ILE A 5 -5.23 -8.64 4.08
C ILE A 5 -6.56 -8.01 3.66
N VAL A 6 -7.22 -7.31 4.60
CA VAL A 6 -8.56 -6.76 4.36
C VAL A 6 -8.55 -5.43 3.61
N ASP A 7 -7.41 -4.75 3.56
CA ASP A 7 -7.22 -3.49 2.83
C ASP A 7 -5.88 -3.46 2.08
N PRO A 8 -5.67 -4.37 1.11
CA PRO A 8 -4.38 -4.59 0.49
C PRO A 8 -3.88 -3.42 -0.38
N PHE A 9 -4.75 -2.46 -0.71
CA PHE A 9 -4.40 -1.29 -1.52
C PHE A 9 -3.89 -0.11 -0.71
N MET A 10 -4.27 -0.04 0.56
CA MET A 10 -3.90 1.07 1.44
C MET A 10 -2.83 0.70 2.44
N THR A 11 -2.69 -0.59 2.71
CA THR A 11 -1.74 -1.08 3.72
C THR A 11 -1.00 -2.30 3.20
N GLY A 12 0.21 -2.51 3.67
CA GLY A 12 1.00 -3.67 3.27
C GLY A 12 2.32 -3.79 4.03
N LEU A 13 3.00 -4.90 3.79
CA LEU A 13 4.34 -5.15 4.32
C LEU A 13 5.36 -4.09 3.86
N GLY A 14 5.16 -3.57 2.66
CA GLY A 14 6.00 -2.56 2.03
C GLY A 14 5.62 -1.11 2.35
N GLY A 15 4.81 -0.90 3.37
CA GLY A 15 4.29 0.42 3.71
C GLY A 15 5.20 1.29 4.56
N MET A 16 4.62 2.36 5.04
CA MET A 16 5.21 3.33 5.96
C MET A 16 4.16 3.77 7.00
N GLY A 17 4.59 4.49 8.02
CA GLY A 17 3.65 5.03 8.99
C GLY A 17 4.30 5.74 10.17
N ILE A 18 3.48 6.02 11.14
CA ILE A 18 3.86 6.58 12.43
C ILE A 18 3.10 5.82 13.51
N ALA A 19 3.75 5.49 14.60
CA ALA A 19 3.13 4.88 15.77
C ALA A 19 3.33 5.76 16.99
N GLN A 20 2.30 5.85 17.83
CA GLN A 20 2.39 6.45 19.15
C GLN A 20 2.08 5.36 20.18
N ILE A 21 2.96 5.23 21.18
CA ILE A 21 2.87 4.24 22.23
C ILE A 21 2.95 4.96 23.57
N TYR A 22 1.92 4.80 24.39
CA TYR A 22 1.99 5.22 25.78
C TYR A 22 2.61 4.10 26.63
N ASP A 23 3.82 4.34 27.11
CA ASP A 23 4.51 3.43 28.04
C ASP A 23 4.14 3.81 29.50
N LYS A 24 3.30 2.99 30.11
CA LYS A 24 2.83 3.21 31.47
C LYS A 24 3.95 3.16 32.51
N LYS A 25 4.99 2.35 32.29
CA LYS A 25 6.13 2.21 33.20
C LYS A 25 6.97 3.47 33.23
N LEU A 26 7.13 4.08 32.08
CA LEU A 26 7.91 5.33 31.93
C LEU A 26 7.04 6.58 32.08
N ASN A 27 5.73 6.43 32.14
CA ASN A 27 4.74 7.52 32.08
C ASN A 27 5.01 8.49 30.92
N LYS A 28 5.30 7.94 29.74
CA LYS A 28 5.67 8.71 28.55
C LYS A 28 4.98 8.17 27.30
N THR A 29 4.65 9.09 26.41
CA THR A 29 4.29 8.76 25.04
C THR A 29 5.53 8.78 24.17
N ILE A 30 5.73 7.70 23.42
CA ILE A 30 6.85 7.52 22.51
C ILE A 30 6.28 7.53 21.10
N ALA A 31 6.85 8.36 20.23
CA ALA A 31 6.54 8.38 18.81
C ALA A 31 7.63 7.62 18.05
N ILE A 32 7.19 6.73 17.17
CA ILE A 32 8.07 5.99 16.25
C ILE A 32 7.70 6.38 14.84
N ASN A 33 8.61 7.08 14.17
CA ASN A 33 8.46 7.45 12.77
C ASN A 33 9.14 6.39 11.91
N PHE A 34 8.35 5.73 11.06
CA PHE A 34 8.83 4.78 10.07
C PHE A 34 8.32 5.15 8.66
N ALA A 35 8.33 6.45 8.37
CA ALA A 35 8.12 6.95 7.02
C ALA A 35 9.10 6.28 6.06
N GLY A 36 8.65 6.08 4.82
CA GLY A 36 9.51 5.56 3.77
C GLY A 36 10.65 6.53 3.45
N THR A 37 11.76 5.99 3.02
CA THR A 37 12.93 6.77 2.59
C THR A 37 13.18 6.56 1.10
N ALA A 38 13.77 7.55 0.46
CA ALA A 38 14.24 7.41 -0.91
C ALA A 38 15.28 6.29 -1.01
N GLY A 39 15.27 5.56 -2.11
CA GLY A 39 16.30 4.54 -2.38
C GLY A 39 17.69 5.17 -2.49
N SER A 40 18.74 4.42 -2.18
CA SER A 40 20.12 4.91 -2.19
C SER A 40 20.64 5.38 -3.55
N LYS A 41 19.93 5.03 -4.63
CA LYS A 41 20.24 5.46 -6.00
C LYS A 41 19.36 6.62 -6.50
N CYS A 42 18.48 7.14 -5.64
CA CYS A 42 17.70 8.32 -5.98
C CYS A 42 18.59 9.55 -5.97
N THR A 43 18.49 10.37 -7.02
CA THR A 43 19.13 11.67 -7.13
C THR A 43 18.06 12.74 -7.27
N GLU A 44 18.41 13.99 -6.97
CA GLU A 44 17.47 15.12 -7.06
C GLU A 44 17.01 15.40 -8.49
N ASP A 45 17.81 15.01 -9.47
CA ASP A 45 17.59 15.21 -10.90
C ASP A 45 17.09 13.97 -11.66
N MET A 46 16.78 12.87 -10.96
CA MET A 46 16.41 11.59 -11.59
C MET A 46 15.20 11.69 -12.55
N TRP A 47 14.42 12.76 -12.43
CA TRP A 47 13.25 13.03 -13.26
C TRP A 47 13.36 14.31 -14.09
N ALA A 48 14.51 15.00 -14.08
CA ALA A 48 14.67 16.35 -14.63
C ALA A 48 14.40 16.46 -16.14
N ASN A 49 14.63 15.38 -16.87
CA ASN A 49 14.46 15.35 -18.33
C ASN A 49 13.18 14.60 -18.76
N ASP A 50 12.29 14.29 -17.83
CA ASP A 50 11.08 13.57 -18.14
C ASP A 50 9.91 14.52 -18.44
N ASN A 51 9.02 14.10 -19.34
CA ASN A 51 7.78 14.84 -19.59
C ASN A 51 6.87 14.75 -18.38
N VAL A 52 6.48 15.89 -17.87
CA VAL A 52 5.66 16.02 -16.66
C VAL A 52 4.47 16.90 -16.95
N THR A 53 3.28 16.37 -16.70
CA THR A 53 2.05 17.14 -16.70
C THR A 53 1.74 17.61 -15.28
N ARG A 54 1.50 18.91 -15.11
CA ARG A 54 1.09 19.48 -13.83
C ARG A 54 -0.42 19.46 -13.73
N SER A 55 -0.94 18.94 -12.61
CA SER A 55 -2.34 19.01 -12.32
C SER A 55 -2.72 20.39 -11.76
N ASP A 56 -3.64 21.07 -12.41
CA ASP A 56 -4.16 22.38 -11.95
C ASP A 56 -4.96 22.26 -10.64
N VAL A 57 -5.48 21.06 -10.35
CA VAL A 57 -6.32 20.82 -9.18
C VAL A 57 -5.50 20.54 -7.91
N SER A 58 -4.37 19.84 -8.04
CA SER A 58 -3.62 19.34 -6.88
C SER A 58 -2.21 19.88 -6.74
N ASN A 59 -1.73 20.68 -7.70
CA ASN A 59 -0.32 21.09 -7.83
C ASN A 59 0.68 19.91 -7.84
N LEU A 60 0.20 18.71 -8.08
CA LEU A 60 1.03 17.52 -8.17
C LEU A 60 1.56 17.35 -9.59
N PHE A 61 2.76 16.86 -9.68
CA PHE A 61 3.39 16.48 -10.95
C PHE A 61 3.01 15.03 -11.26
N GLN A 62 2.68 14.76 -12.53
CA GLN A 62 2.39 13.43 -13.01
C GLN A 62 3.19 13.19 -14.31
N PHE A 63 3.80 12.02 -14.38
CA PHE A 63 4.46 11.57 -15.61
C PHE A 63 3.41 10.91 -16.53
N ASP A 64 3.51 11.17 -17.81
CA ASP A 64 2.54 10.69 -18.81
C ASP A 64 2.44 9.15 -18.85
N ASP A 65 3.50 8.46 -18.49
CA ASP A 65 3.56 6.99 -18.41
C ASP A 65 3.40 6.44 -16.99
N TYR A 66 3.00 7.26 -16.04
CA TYR A 66 2.80 6.91 -14.63
C TYR A 66 4.03 6.34 -13.90
N ARG A 67 5.24 6.57 -14.39
CA ARG A 67 6.48 5.99 -13.81
C ARG A 67 6.76 6.41 -12.37
N SER A 68 6.20 7.52 -11.91
CA SER A 68 6.27 7.95 -10.51
C SER A 68 5.28 7.23 -9.59
N GLU A 69 4.31 6.51 -10.17
CA GLU A 69 3.23 5.85 -9.47
C GLU A 69 3.27 4.33 -9.63
N ILE A 70 3.85 3.85 -10.73
CA ILE A 70 3.86 2.45 -11.11
C ILE A 70 5.28 2.02 -11.49
N GLY A 71 5.72 0.88 -10.96
CA GLY A 71 6.99 0.26 -11.29
C GLY A 71 8.09 0.51 -10.26
N TYR A 72 9.27 -0.03 -10.54
CA TYR A 72 10.37 -0.06 -9.56
C TYR A 72 10.89 1.32 -9.14
N LYS A 73 10.78 2.31 -10.01
CA LYS A 73 11.24 3.68 -9.71
C LYS A 73 10.31 4.45 -8.76
N SER A 74 9.05 3.98 -8.60
CA SER A 74 8.08 4.57 -7.68
C SER A 74 8.15 3.99 -6.27
N ILE A 75 8.95 2.96 -6.05
CA ILE A 75 9.02 2.24 -4.77
C ILE A 75 9.99 2.96 -3.83
N MET A 76 9.49 3.42 -2.69
CA MET A 76 10.33 3.88 -1.59
C MET A 76 10.90 2.70 -0.79
N THR A 77 11.95 2.90 -0.04
CA THR A 77 12.43 1.89 0.92
C THR A 77 11.39 1.70 2.03
N PRO A 78 10.77 0.50 2.15
CA PRO A 78 9.69 0.27 3.08
C PRO A 78 10.21 0.05 4.51
N ASN A 79 9.55 0.64 5.50
CA ASN A 79 9.98 0.56 6.89
C ASN A 79 8.95 -0.08 7.84
N THR A 80 7.74 -0.45 7.37
CA THR A 80 6.66 -0.96 8.22
C THR A 80 7.06 -2.23 8.98
N LEU A 81 7.60 -3.24 8.29
CA LEU A 81 7.93 -4.51 8.93
C LEU A 81 9.07 -4.35 9.94
N SER A 82 10.07 -3.54 9.63
CA SER A 82 11.17 -3.21 10.52
C SER A 82 10.67 -2.51 11.79
N ALA A 83 9.78 -1.53 11.63
CA ALA A 83 9.18 -0.83 12.76
C ALA A 83 8.33 -1.75 13.64
N PHE A 84 7.52 -2.61 13.04
CA PHE A 84 6.70 -3.57 13.80
C PHE A 84 7.57 -4.57 14.58
N ASN A 85 8.70 -4.99 14.02
CA ASN A 85 9.66 -5.83 14.73
C ASN A 85 10.26 -5.09 15.94
N GLU A 86 10.62 -3.82 15.80
CA GLU A 86 11.11 -3.01 16.90
C GLU A 86 10.04 -2.75 17.99
N ILE A 87 8.82 -2.44 17.58
CA ILE A 87 7.68 -2.27 18.49
C ILE A 87 7.41 -3.58 19.24
N HIS A 88 7.42 -4.70 18.53
CA HIS A 88 7.21 -6.00 19.12
C HIS A 88 8.27 -6.33 20.18
N LYS A 89 9.55 -6.17 19.86
CA LYS A 89 10.65 -6.46 20.78
C LYS A 89 10.59 -5.65 22.09
N ARG A 90 10.11 -4.39 21.99
CA ARG A 90 10.13 -3.46 23.12
C ARG A 90 8.87 -3.48 23.97
N TYR A 91 7.72 -3.73 23.35
CA TYR A 91 6.43 -3.45 23.98
C TYR A 91 5.44 -4.63 23.94
N CYS A 92 5.69 -5.68 23.17
CA CYS A 92 4.78 -6.81 23.09
C CYS A 92 5.22 -7.95 24.01
N SER A 93 4.25 -8.62 24.62
CA SER A 93 4.46 -9.80 25.48
C SER A 93 4.13 -11.11 24.75
N MET A 94 3.32 -11.05 23.70
CA MET A 94 2.91 -12.22 22.92
C MET A 94 3.95 -12.55 21.85
N PRO A 95 4.27 -13.83 21.61
CA PRO A 95 5.19 -14.22 20.55
C PRO A 95 4.75 -13.74 19.17
N TRP A 96 5.71 -13.34 18.32
CA TRP A 96 5.46 -12.84 16.98
C TRP A 96 4.62 -13.80 16.14
N ALA A 97 4.94 -15.10 16.19
CA ALA A 97 4.23 -16.13 15.45
C ALA A 97 2.73 -16.19 15.82
N GLU A 98 2.42 -16.06 17.10
CA GLU A 98 1.02 -16.05 17.58
C GLU A 98 0.26 -14.81 17.11
N LEU A 99 0.94 -13.64 17.09
CA LEU A 99 0.34 -12.39 16.64
C LEU A 99 -0.01 -12.39 15.16
N ILE A 100 0.80 -13.05 14.32
CA ILE A 100 0.59 -13.07 12.87
C ILE A 100 -0.32 -14.22 12.41
N GLN A 101 -0.44 -15.28 13.20
CA GLN A 101 -1.17 -16.49 12.83
C GLN A 101 -2.62 -16.26 12.36
N PRO A 102 -3.45 -15.43 13.03
CA PRO A 102 -4.82 -15.16 12.56
C PRO A 102 -4.84 -14.53 11.17
N SER A 103 -3.87 -13.67 10.87
CA SER A 103 -3.76 -13.04 9.56
C SER A 103 -3.36 -14.04 8.46
N ILE A 104 -2.48 -14.97 8.78
CA ILE A 104 -2.10 -16.07 7.86
C ILE A 104 -3.31 -16.95 7.56
N GLU A 105 -4.12 -17.27 8.56
CA GLU A 105 -5.32 -18.07 8.38
C GLU A 105 -6.36 -17.36 7.51
N HIS A 106 -6.55 -16.06 7.71
CA HIS A 106 -7.42 -15.25 6.85
C HIS A 106 -6.92 -15.16 5.42
N ALA A 107 -5.61 -14.97 5.22
CA ALA A 107 -5.02 -14.94 3.89
C ALA A 107 -5.24 -16.29 3.16
N LYS A 108 -5.09 -17.40 3.86
CA LYS A 108 -5.34 -18.75 3.29
C LYS A 108 -6.81 -18.99 2.94
N LYS A 109 -7.74 -18.45 3.73
CA LYS A 109 -9.19 -18.53 3.45
C LYS A 109 -9.62 -17.66 2.29
N GLY A 110 -8.84 -16.64 1.97
CA GLY A 110 -9.15 -15.65 0.96
C GLY A 110 -9.90 -14.45 1.51
N LEU A 111 -9.99 -13.42 0.68
CA LEU A 111 -10.70 -12.17 0.97
C LEU A 111 -12.03 -12.14 0.23
N THR A 112 -13.10 -11.90 0.96
CA THR A 112 -14.40 -11.65 0.35
C THR A 112 -14.45 -10.23 -0.21
N VAL A 113 -14.68 -10.13 -1.51
CA VAL A 113 -14.87 -8.84 -2.20
C VAL A 113 -16.32 -8.42 -2.00
N ASP A 114 -16.53 -7.42 -1.15
CA ASP A 114 -17.82 -6.75 -1.00
C ASP A 114 -18.02 -5.69 -2.09
N SER A 115 -19.18 -5.05 -2.14
CA SER A 115 -19.50 -4.02 -3.13
C SER A 115 -18.54 -2.83 -3.10
N ARG A 116 -18.08 -2.44 -1.92
CA ARG A 116 -17.14 -1.33 -1.74
C ARG A 116 -15.75 -1.70 -2.27
N LEU A 117 -15.27 -2.89 -1.95
CA LEU A 117 -13.97 -3.36 -2.42
C LEU A 117 -14.00 -3.62 -3.93
N GLY A 118 -15.10 -4.17 -4.46
CA GLY A 118 -15.30 -4.35 -5.91
C GLY A 118 -15.28 -3.03 -6.67
N GLU A 119 -15.94 -2.00 -6.16
CA GLU A 119 -15.88 -0.66 -6.74
C GLU A 119 -14.48 -0.07 -6.67
N TYR A 120 -13.77 -0.31 -5.57
CA TYR A 120 -12.38 0.11 -5.43
C TYR A 120 -11.43 -0.54 -6.46
N PHE A 121 -11.64 -1.81 -6.79
CA PHE A 121 -10.91 -2.49 -7.86
C PHE A 121 -11.12 -1.84 -9.23
N LYS A 122 -12.32 -1.34 -9.50
CA LYS A 122 -12.67 -0.71 -10.78
C LYS A 122 -12.10 0.71 -10.89
N THR A 123 -12.35 1.53 -9.90
CA THR A 123 -12.14 2.98 -9.99
C THR A 123 -11.07 3.51 -9.05
N GLY A 124 -10.73 2.77 -7.99
CA GLY A 124 -9.92 3.26 -6.90
C GLY A 124 -10.72 4.17 -5.96
N TYR A 125 -10.03 4.97 -5.15
CA TYR A 125 -10.70 5.97 -4.33
C TYR A 125 -11.33 7.03 -5.23
N ALA A 126 -12.65 7.01 -5.36
CA ALA A 126 -13.40 7.98 -6.16
C ALA A 126 -13.07 9.44 -5.79
N LEU A 127 -12.77 9.70 -4.51
CA LEU A 127 -12.29 11.00 -4.04
C LEU A 127 -10.96 11.42 -4.68
N ARG A 128 -10.08 10.47 -5.02
CA ARG A 128 -8.79 10.78 -5.65
C ARG A 128 -8.92 11.03 -7.16
N SER A 129 -9.81 10.34 -7.85
CA SER A 129 -10.05 10.60 -9.27
C SER A 129 -10.62 12.00 -9.51
N ASN A 130 -11.39 12.54 -8.55
CA ASN A 130 -11.87 13.91 -8.57
C ASN A 130 -10.81 14.94 -8.17
N ILE A 131 -9.79 14.52 -7.40
CA ILE A 131 -8.71 15.40 -6.96
C ILE A 131 -7.56 15.45 -7.98
N ASN A 132 -7.26 14.32 -8.62
CA ASN A 132 -6.23 14.25 -9.65
C ASN A 132 -6.62 13.24 -10.73
N PRO A 133 -7.29 13.68 -11.80
CA PRO A 133 -7.71 12.83 -12.91
C PRO A 133 -6.52 12.21 -13.69
N LEU A 134 -5.30 12.73 -13.48
CA LEU A 134 -4.08 12.20 -14.09
C LEU A 134 -3.51 10.98 -13.37
N GLN A 135 -4.01 10.64 -12.18
CA GLN A 135 -3.52 9.45 -11.46
C GLN A 135 -4.10 8.16 -12.05
N PRO A 136 -3.29 7.10 -12.18
CA PRO A 136 -3.81 5.81 -12.62
C PRO A 136 -4.81 5.26 -11.60
N ASN A 137 -5.93 4.74 -12.10
CA ASN A 137 -6.90 4.07 -11.26
C ASN A 137 -6.36 2.71 -10.75
N THR A 138 -7.07 2.07 -9.83
CA THR A 138 -6.64 0.79 -9.25
C THR A 138 -6.50 -0.30 -10.30
N TYR A 139 -7.41 -0.38 -11.27
CA TYR A 139 -7.33 -1.35 -12.37
C TYR A 139 -6.05 -1.18 -13.20
N GLN A 140 -5.69 0.06 -13.55
CA GLN A 140 -4.44 0.36 -14.27
C GLN A 140 -3.20 -0.06 -13.47
N ARG A 141 -3.20 0.20 -12.15
CA ARG A 141 -2.10 -0.22 -11.25
C ARG A 141 -1.97 -1.73 -11.17
N ILE A 142 -3.08 -2.45 -10.99
CA ILE A 142 -3.11 -3.92 -10.99
C ILE A 142 -2.63 -4.47 -12.34
N SER A 143 -3.10 -3.87 -13.42
CA SER A 143 -2.81 -4.32 -14.78
C SER A 143 -1.37 -4.06 -15.22
N ALA A 144 -0.63 -3.22 -14.52
CA ALA A 144 0.77 -2.95 -14.82
C ALA A 144 1.74 -4.07 -14.40
N SER A 145 1.31 -5.00 -13.54
CA SER A 145 2.14 -6.09 -13.02
C SER A 145 1.51 -7.45 -13.29
N SER A 146 2.29 -8.39 -13.82
CA SER A 146 1.82 -9.77 -14.06
C SER A 146 1.39 -10.46 -12.76
N GLY A 147 2.16 -10.30 -11.69
CA GLY A 147 1.82 -10.86 -10.38
C GLY A 147 0.55 -10.27 -9.77
N CYS A 148 0.30 -8.97 -9.96
CA CYS A 148 -0.95 -8.37 -9.53
C CYS A 148 -2.14 -8.84 -10.38
N LYS A 149 -1.97 -8.93 -11.69
CA LYS A 149 -3.01 -9.49 -12.57
C LYS A 149 -3.44 -10.88 -12.13
N GLU A 150 -2.48 -11.77 -11.92
CA GLU A 150 -2.74 -13.15 -11.49
C GLU A 150 -3.55 -13.24 -10.20
N LYS A 151 -3.30 -12.31 -9.25
CA LYS A 151 -3.94 -12.35 -7.93
C LYS A 151 -5.26 -11.59 -7.85
N TYR A 152 -5.39 -10.49 -8.55
CA TYR A 152 -6.48 -9.54 -8.37
C TYR A 152 -7.41 -9.41 -9.56
N LEU A 153 -7.13 -10.09 -10.68
CA LEU A 153 -8.02 -10.12 -11.84
C LEU A 153 -8.45 -11.56 -12.12
N LYS A 154 -9.64 -11.72 -12.72
CA LYS A 154 -10.11 -12.98 -13.25
C LYS A 154 -9.32 -13.36 -14.50
N SER A 155 -9.44 -14.61 -14.94
CA SER A 155 -8.76 -15.11 -16.13
C SER A 155 -9.09 -14.34 -17.42
N ASP A 156 -10.27 -13.74 -17.49
CA ASP A 156 -10.71 -12.87 -18.60
C ASP A 156 -10.21 -11.42 -18.47
N GLY A 157 -9.43 -11.10 -17.43
CA GLY A 157 -8.90 -9.77 -17.16
C GLY A 157 -9.88 -8.84 -16.44
N SER A 158 -11.10 -9.27 -16.15
CA SER A 158 -12.07 -8.45 -15.39
C SER A 158 -11.74 -8.45 -13.89
N VAL A 159 -12.22 -7.43 -13.19
CA VAL A 159 -12.09 -7.35 -11.73
C VAL A 159 -13.05 -8.30 -11.02
N TYR A 160 -12.67 -8.73 -9.83
CA TYR A 160 -13.58 -9.46 -8.95
C TYR A 160 -14.67 -8.53 -8.44
N ASP A 161 -15.88 -9.04 -8.36
CA ASP A 161 -17.07 -8.36 -7.86
C ASP A 161 -17.91 -9.36 -7.06
N LEU A 162 -18.22 -9.06 -5.79
CA LEU A 162 -18.99 -9.91 -4.89
C LEU A 162 -18.55 -11.39 -4.90
N SER A 163 -17.27 -11.63 -4.85
CA SER A 163 -16.68 -12.98 -4.90
C SER A 163 -15.53 -13.15 -3.91
N LEU A 164 -15.01 -14.36 -3.82
CA LEU A 164 -13.86 -14.69 -2.99
C LEU A 164 -12.58 -14.66 -3.83
N ILE A 165 -11.57 -13.91 -3.37
CA ILE A 165 -10.23 -13.94 -3.94
C ILE A 165 -9.26 -14.57 -2.93
N HIS A 166 -8.33 -15.39 -3.41
CA HIS A 166 -7.24 -15.96 -2.62
C HIS A 166 -5.98 -15.14 -2.83
N ILE A 167 -5.54 -14.51 -1.77
CA ILE A 167 -4.38 -13.62 -1.76
C ILE A 167 -3.13 -14.38 -1.32
#